data_1bea852f82c18f366b0a6dd15bb4c21a
#
_entry.id   1bea852f82c18f366b0a6dd15bb4c21a
#
_cell.length_a   1.000
_cell.length_b   1.000
_cell.length_c   1.000
_cell.angle_alpha   90.00
_cell.angle_beta   90.00
_cell.angle_gamma   90.00
#
_symmetry.space_group_name_H-M   'P 1'
#
loop_
_entity.id
_entity.type
_entity.pdbx_description
1 polymer ?
#
loop_
_entity_poly.entity_id
_entity_poly.type
_entity_poly.pdbx_seq_one_letter_code
_entity_poly.pdbx_strand_id
1 'polypeptide(L)' 'LEQMEKYSLYAKSGWTTAPDPDIGWWVGWVNRDGKNYAFALNINTYNMDDVAKRETLTRAALKILNLL' A
#
# COMPACT_ATOMS: atom_id res chain seq x y z
N LEU A 1 -4.81 1.14 -11.02
CA LEU A 1 -5.69 2.26 -10.66
C LEU A 1 -6.99 1.73 -10.06
N GLU A 2 -7.32 2.19 -8.88
CA GLU A 2 -8.62 1.97 -8.28
C GLU A 2 -9.31 3.31 -8.13
N GLN A 3 -10.48 3.44 -8.74
CA GLN A 3 -11.23 4.68 -8.69
C GLN A 3 -12.59 4.42 -8.06
N MET A 4 -12.90 5.20 -7.03
CA MET A 4 -14.14 5.15 -6.31
C MET A 4 -14.80 6.52 -6.36
N GLU A 5 -16.07 6.61 -5.95
CA GLU A 5 -16.81 7.86 -5.98
C GLU A 5 -16.10 9.01 -5.27
N LYS A 6 -15.41 8.71 -4.15
CA LYS A 6 -14.80 9.71 -3.29
C LYS A 6 -13.29 9.82 -3.41
N TYR A 7 -12.65 8.87 -4.05
CA TYR A 7 -11.19 8.86 -4.12
C TYR A 7 -10.70 8.08 -5.33
N SER A 8 -9.45 8.35 -5.72
CA SER A 8 -8.70 7.53 -6.67
C SER A 8 -7.45 7.01 -5.97
N LEU A 9 -7.17 5.74 -6.14
CA LEU A 9 -6.01 5.10 -5.54
C LEU A 9 -5.07 4.60 -6.64
N TYR A 10 -3.82 5.02 -6.56
CA TYR A 10 -2.76 4.61 -7.47
C TYR A 10 -1.69 3.91 -6.66
N ALA A 11 -1.37 2.68 -6.99
CA ALA A 11 -0.41 1.92 -6.21
C ALA A 11 0.44 1.02 -7.09
N LYS A 12 1.63 0.72 -6.62
CA LYS A 12 2.56 -0.20 -7.25
C LYS A 12 3.19 -1.05 -6.17
N SER A 13 3.16 -2.36 -6.38
CA SER A 13 3.84 -3.30 -5.50
C SER A 13 5.30 -3.45 -5.93
N GLY A 14 6.14 -3.72 -4.96
CA GLY A 14 7.55 -4.00 -5.19
C GLY A 14 8.02 -5.09 -4.25
N TRP A 15 9.15 -5.69 -4.61
CA TRP A 15 9.73 -6.76 -3.84
C TRP A 15 11.24 -6.59 -3.86
N THR A 16 11.85 -6.51 -2.69
CA THR A 16 13.30 -6.47 -2.56
C THR A 16 13.75 -7.79 -1.95
N THR A 17 14.58 -8.51 -2.70
CA THR A 17 15.18 -9.73 -2.19
C THR A 17 16.29 -9.33 -1.22
N ALA A 18 16.11 -9.69 0.03
CA ALA A 18 17.10 -9.47 1.07
C ALA A 18 17.62 -10.83 1.55
N PRO A 19 18.77 -10.87 2.24
CA PRO A 19 19.28 -12.14 2.72
C PRO A 19 18.27 -12.92 3.56
N ASP A 20 17.52 -12.22 4.44
CA ASP A 20 16.51 -12.82 5.29
C ASP A 20 16.01 -11.78 6.30
N PRO A 21 14.73 -11.39 6.28
CA PRO A 21 13.70 -11.74 5.29
C PRO A 21 13.73 -10.85 4.06
N ASP A 22 12.95 -11.21 3.05
CA ASP A 22 12.69 -10.31 1.93
C ASP A 22 11.80 -9.15 2.39
N ILE A 23 11.84 -8.06 1.63
CA ILE A 23 11.02 -6.88 1.94
C ILE A 23 10.01 -6.68 0.83
N GLY A 24 8.74 -6.66 1.21
CA GLY A 24 7.65 -6.34 0.30
C GLY A 24 7.23 -4.88 0.45
N TRP A 25 7.00 -4.22 -0.67
CA TRP A 25 6.63 -2.80 -0.74
C TRP A 25 5.28 -2.62 -1.38
N TRP A 26 4.53 -1.61 -0.91
CA TRP A 26 3.35 -1.11 -1.61
C TRP A 26 3.36 0.41 -1.47
N VAL A 27 3.55 1.09 -2.59
CA VAL A 27 3.72 2.55 -2.60
C VAL A 27 2.77 3.16 -3.61
N GLY A 28 2.41 4.41 -3.38
CA GLY A 28 1.54 5.09 -4.31
C GLY A 28 0.99 6.38 -3.74
N TRP A 29 -0.21 6.73 -4.20
CA TRP A 29 -0.89 7.91 -3.69
C TRP A 29 -2.40 7.75 -3.80
N VAL A 30 -3.09 8.50 -2.96
CA VAL A 30 -4.55 8.62 -2.97
C VAL A 30 -4.88 10.06 -3.36
N ASN A 31 -5.74 10.22 -4.35
CA ASN A 31 -6.34 11.52 -4.64
C ASN A 31 -7.73 11.53 -4.02
N ARG A 32 -7.96 12.46 -3.12
CA ARG A 32 -9.24 12.63 -2.46
C ARG A 32 -9.52 14.11 -2.24
N ASP A 33 -10.71 14.55 -2.64
CA ASP A 33 -11.14 15.94 -2.48
C ASP A 33 -10.16 16.93 -3.14
N GLY A 34 -9.57 16.55 -4.25
CA GLY A 34 -8.62 17.36 -4.99
C GLY A 34 -7.21 17.41 -4.42
N LYS A 35 -6.94 16.60 -3.39
CA LYS A 35 -5.62 16.53 -2.75
C LYS A 35 -4.98 15.18 -2.98
N ASN A 36 -3.67 15.16 -3.14
CA ASN A 36 -2.88 13.94 -3.27
C ASN A 36 -2.17 13.64 -1.96
N TYR A 37 -2.30 12.40 -1.53
CA TYR A 37 -1.64 11.89 -0.32
C TYR A 37 -0.75 10.72 -0.73
N ALA A 38 0.55 10.90 -0.63
CA ALA A 38 1.51 9.84 -0.95
C ALA A 38 1.64 8.89 0.25
N PHE A 39 1.85 7.61 -0.05
CA PHE A 39 2.09 6.63 0.98
C PHE A 39 3.17 5.64 0.54
N ALA A 40 3.82 5.03 1.52
CA ALA A 40 4.75 3.94 1.30
C ALA A 40 4.63 2.98 2.48
N LEU A 41 4.51 1.70 2.17
CA LEU A 41 4.48 0.65 3.18
C LEU A 41 5.52 -0.39 2.81
N ASN A 42 6.28 -0.85 3.78
CA ASN A 42 7.12 -2.02 3.61
C ASN A 42 6.92 -2.96 4.78
N ILE A 43 7.03 -4.25 4.52
CA ILE A 43 6.94 -5.28 5.53
C ILE A 43 7.99 -6.35 5.26
N ASN A 44 8.43 -6.99 6.32
CA ASN A 44 9.24 -8.18 6.19
C ASN A 44 8.36 -9.32 5.71
N THR A 45 8.84 -10.05 4.71
CA THR A 45 8.08 -11.15 4.12
C THR A 45 8.83 -12.46 4.34
N TYR A 46 8.22 -13.35 5.10
CA TYR A 46 8.80 -14.64 5.46
C TYR A 46 8.23 -15.78 4.62
N ASN A 47 7.04 -15.58 4.05
CA ASN A 47 6.37 -16.57 3.22
C ASN A 47 5.37 -15.87 2.29
N MET A 48 4.72 -16.64 1.41
CA MET A 48 3.81 -16.09 0.42
C MET A 48 2.58 -15.45 1.04
N ASP A 49 2.16 -15.87 2.22
CA ASP A 49 1.00 -15.27 2.88
C ASP A 49 1.29 -13.82 3.29
N ASP A 50 2.55 -13.48 3.55
CA ASP A 50 2.93 -12.13 3.92
C ASP A 50 2.83 -11.15 2.75
N VAL A 51 2.88 -11.65 1.52
CA VAL A 51 2.81 -10.81 0.32
C VAL A 51 1.51 -10.02 0.27
N ALA A 52 0.38 -10.69 0.52
CA ALA A 52 -0.94 -10.05 0.49
C ALA A 52 -1.11 -9.01 1.59
N LYS A 53 -0.36 -9.12 2.67
CA LYS A 53 -0.44 -8.17 3.79
C LYS A 53 -0.04 -6.77 3.42
N ARG A 54 0.79 -6.59 2.39
CA ARG A 54 1.19 -5.27 1.90
C ARG A 54 -0.03 -4.39 1.62
N GLU A 55 -0.95 -4.91 0.83
CA GLU A 55 -2.14 -4.16 0.47
C GLU A 55 -3.10 -4.03 1.64
N THR A 56 -3.34 -5.12 2.35
CA THR A 56 -4.28 -5.16 3.48
C THR A 56 -3.91 -4.13 4.55
N LEU A 57 -2.64 -4.09 4.94
CA LEU A 57 -2.16 -3.15 5.96
C LEU A 57 -2.23 -1.71 5.48
N THR A 58 -1.84 -1.46 4.23
CA THR A 58 -1.90 -0.11 3.67
C THR A 58 -3.34 0.39 3.63
N ARG A 59 -4.28 -0.43 3.15
CA ARG A 59 -5.68 -0.03 3.09
C ARG A 59 -6.25 0.24 4.47
N ALA A 60 -5.89 -0.58 5.47
CA ALA A 60 -6.34 -0.37 6.84
C ALA A 60 -5.83 0.97 7.39
N ALA A 61 -4.56 1.28 7.18
CA ALA A 61 -3.98 2.54 7.62
C ALA A 61 -4.63 3.74 6.94
N LEU A 62 -4.85 3.65 5.63
CA LEU A 62 -5.49 4.75 4.88
C LEU A 62 -6.94 4.97 5.34
N LYS A 63 -7.65 3.92 5.72
CA LYS A 63 -9.00 4.06 6.28
C LYS A 63 -8.99 4.77 7.63
N ILE A 64 -8.02 4.44 8.49
CA ILE A 64 -7.87 5.09 9.79
C ILE A 64 -7.62 6.59 9.61
N LEU A 65 -6.87 6.97 8.57
CA LEU A 65 -6.57 8.35 8.25
C LEU A 65 -7.69 9.05 7.47
N ASN A 66 -8.80 8.37 7.22
CA ASN A 66 -9.94 8.87 6.45
C ASN A 66 -9.58 9.21 4.99
N LEU A 67 -8.61 8.51 4.42
CA LEU A 67 -8.21 8.70 3.02
C LEU A 67 -8.87 7.68 2.08
N LEU A 68 -9.41 6.60 2.63
CA LEU A 68 -10.23 5.64 1.90
C LEU A 68 -11.60 5.48 2.53
#